data_00eda42ec40d011ba89a6529c914094d
#
_entry.id   00eda42ec40d011ba89a6529c914094d
#
_cell.length_a   1.000
_cell.length_b   1.000
_cell.length_c   1.000
_cell.angle_alpha   90.00
_cell.angle_beta   90.00
_cell.angle_gamma   90.00
#
_symmetry.space_group_name_H-M   'P 1'
#
loop_
_entity.id
_entity.type
_entity.pdbx_description
1 polymer ?
#
loop_
_entity_poly.entity_id
_entity_poly.type
_entity_poly.pdbx_seq_one_letter_code
_entity_poly.pdbx_strand_id
1 'polypeptide(L)'
;MNQHEKMNYVEFPAKDLAGTKAFFESVFGCSFTDYGPDYTAFENQGLDGGFFQADLASSTEKGAALIVFYSEQLEATLAKVEQAGGSILRPIYSFPGGRRFHFTEPSGNEFAVWGA
;
A
#
# COMPACT_ATOMS: atom_id res chain seq x y z
N MET A 1 -7.93 -16.53 7.43
CA MET A 1 -9.25 -17.13 7.73
C MET A 1 -10.28 -16.04 7.97
N ASN A 2 -11.47 -16.21 7.43
CA ASN A 2 -12.54 -15.22 7.59
C ASN A 2 -13.13 -15.30 9.00
N GLN A 3 -13.40 -14.14 9.58
CA GLN A 3 -14.01 -14.03 10.89
C GLN A 3 -15.32 -13.27 10.77
N HIS A 4 -16.32 -13.70 11.53
CA HIS A 4 -17.66 -13.12 11.47
C HIS A 4 -17.63 -11.62 11.82
N GLU A 5 -18.14 -10.79 10.92
CA GLU A 5 -18.32 -9.35 11.09
C GLU A 5 -17.02 -8.57 11.37
N LYS A 6 -15.88 -9.09 10.92
CA LYS A 6 -14.59 -8.37 11.01
C LYS A 6 -14.20 -7.84 9.63
N MET A 7 -13.39 -6.77 9.61
CA MET A 7 -12.85 -6.28 8.35
C MET A 7 -12.10 -7.42 7.67
N ASN A 8 -12.37 -7.61 6.39
CA ASN A 8 -11.90 -8.78 5.67
C ASN A 8 -11.11 -8.42 4.42
N TYR A 9 -11.45 -7.31 3.78
CA TYR A 9 -10.98 -7.05 2.44
C TYR A 9 -10.93 -5.56 2.15
N VAL A 10 -9.93 -5.10 1.41
CA VAL A 10 -9.82 -3.70 0.99
C VAL A 10 -9.54 -3.64 -0.50
N GLU A 11 -10.12 -2.66 -1.20
CA GLU A 11 -9.89 -2.49 -2.63
C GLU A 11 -9.40 -1.08 -2.94
N PHE A 12 -8.46 -1.00 -3.88
CA PHE A 12 -7.91 0.25 -4.36
C PHE A 12 -8.02 0.33 -5.88
N PRO A 13 -8.21 1.53 -6.43
CA PRO A 13 -8.06 1.71 -7.86
C PRO A 13 -6.58 1.63 -8.26
N ALA A 14 -6.30 1.30 -9.49
CA ALA A 14 -4.93 1.34 -10.02
C ALA A 14 -4.94 1.69 -11.49
N LYS A 15 -4.24 2.74 -11.86
CA LYS A 15 -4.07 3.14 -13.27
C LYS A 15 -3.13 2.20 -13.99
N ASP A 16 -2.14 1.69 -13.26
CA ASP A 16 -1.06 0.83 -13.77
C ASP A 16 -0.98 -0.41 -12.89
N LEU A 17 -1.79 -1.40 -13.17
CA LEU A 17 -1.81 -2.64 -12.39
C LEU A 17 -0.45 -3.33 -12.37
N ALA A 18 0.23 -3.39 -13.51
CA ALA A 18 1.54 -4.04 -13.58
C ALA A 18 2.58 -3.34 -12.70
N GLY A 19 2.62 -2.02 -12.76
CA GLY A 19 3.54 -1.24 -11.94
C GLY A 19 3.24 -1.35 -10.46
N THR A 20 1.96 -1.31 -10.09
CA THR A 20 1.52 -1.47 -8.71
C THR A 20 1.91 -2.83 -8.15
N LYS A 21 1.67 -3.91 -8.91
CA LYS A 21 2.06 -5.27 -8.49
C LYS A 21 3.56 -5.36 -8.27
N ALA A 22 4.35 -4.92 -9.24
CA ALA A 22 5.81 -4.97 -9.16
C ALA A 22 6.32 -4.22 -7.92
N PHE A 23 5.73 -3.06 -7.63
CA PHE A 23 6.10 -2.25 -6.47
C PHE A 23 5.88 -3.03 -5.17
N PHE A 24 4.66 -3.53 -4.95
CA PHE A 24 4.33 -4.22 -3.70
C PHE A 24 5.04 -5.57 -3.56
N GLU A 25 5.30 -6.26 -4.66
CA GLU A 25 6.13 -7.47 -4.63
C GLU A 25 7.54 -7.14 -4.15
N SER A 26 8.13 -6.07 -4.69
CA SER A 26 9.51 -5.68 -4.40
C SER A 26 9.68 -5.15 -2.98
N VAL A 27 8.77 -4.29 -2.52
CA VAL A 27 8.92 -3.60 -1.23
C VAL A 27 8.44 -4.44 -0.06
N PHE A 28 7.26 -5.07 -0.20
CA PHE A 28 6.58 -5.73 0.90
C PHE A 28 6.42 -7.23 0.73
N GLY A 29 6.95 -7.80 -0.34
CA GLY A 29 6.86 -9.25 -0.58
C GLY A 29 5.45 -9.74 -0.84
N CYS A 30 4.57 -8.88 -1.36
CA CYS A 30 3.21 -9.27 -1.68
C CYS A 30 3.17 -10.31 -2.78
N SER A 31 2.21 -11.22 -2.72
CA SER A 31 1.89 -12.16 -3.79
C SER A 31 0.55 -11.79 -4.37
N PHE A 32 0.44 -11.83 -5.69
CA PHE A 32 -0.78 -11.43 -6.40
C PHE A 32 -1.34 -12.57 -7.23
N THR A 33 -2.66 -12.61 -7.31
CA THR A 33 -3.39 -13.51 -8.21
C THR A 33 -4.27 -12.65 -9.11
N ASP A 34 -4.08 -12.76 -10.41
CA ASP A 34 -4.86 -11.99 -11.37
C ASP A 34 -6.20 -12.67 -11.64
N TYR A 35 -7.25 -11.86 -11.67
CA TYR A 35 -8.61 -12.29 -12.03
C TYR A 35 -9.03 -11.48 -13.25
N GLY A 36 -8.56 -11.92 -14.43
CA GLY A 36 -8.73 -11.18 -15.66
C GLY A 36 -7.73 -10.04 -15.79
N PRO A 37 -7.84 -9.20 -16.84
CA PRO A 37 -6.86 -8.14 -17.09
C PRO A 37 -7.05 -6.90 -16.20
N ASP A 38 -8.19 -6.77 -15.52
CA ASP A 38 -8.57 -5.54 -14.84
C ASP A 38 -8.60 -5.65 -13.32
N TYR A 39 -8.16 -6.78 -12.77
CA TYR A 39 -8.19 -6.99 -11.32
C TYR A 39 -7.08 -7.92 -10.86
N THR A 40 -6.45 -7.58 -9.73
CA THR A 40 -5.50 -8.47 -9.09
C THR A 40 -5.72 -8.42 -7.58
N ALA A 41 -5.58 -9.57 -6.91
CA ALA A 41 -5.80 -9.69 -5.48
C ALA A 41 -4.52 -10.06 -4.76
N PHE A 42 -4.38 -9.59 -3.53
CA PHE A 42 -3.26 -9.95 -2.66
C PHE A 42 -3.76 -10.60 -1.36
N GLU A 43 -2.92 -11.43 -0.76
CA GLU A 43 -3.19 -12.13 0.49
C GLU A 43 -1.98 -12.03 1.41
N ASN A 44 -2.19 -12.37 2.68
CA ASN A 44 -1.13 -12.50 3.68
C ASN A 44 -0.39 -11.19 3.95
N GLN A 45 -1.14 -10.08 3.93
CA GLN A 45 -0.60 -8.75 4.20
C GLN A 45 -1.27 -8.13 5.43
N GLY A 46 -1.78 -8.97 6.34
CA GLY A 46 -2.54 -8.51 7.49
C GLY A 46 -4.01 -8.38 7.14
N LEU A 47 -4.33 -7.75 6.03
CA LEU A 47 -5.66 -7.62 5.46
C LEU A 47 -5.56 -8.07 4.01
N ASP A 48 -6.49 -8.88 3.56
CA ASP A 48 -6.55 -9.26 2.15
C ASP A 48 -7.13 -8.09 1.35
N GLY A 49 -6.90 -8.08 0.05
CA GLY A 49 -7.42 -7.01 -0.78
C GLY A 49 -7.12 -7.18 -2.25
N GLY A 50 -7.35 -6.11 -3.00
CA GLY A 50 -7.07 -6.13 -4.41
C GLY A 50 -7.00 -4.73 -5.01
N PHE A 51 -6.60 -4.70 -6.27
CA PHE A 51 -6.53 -3.50 -7.09
C PHE A 51 -7.39 -3.71 -8.33
N PHE A 52 -8.25 -2.75 -8.64
CA PHE A 52 -9.05 -2.77 -9.86
C PHE A 52 -8.59 -1.67 -10.82
N GLN A 53 -8.58 -1.97 -12.12
CA GLN A 53 -8.15 -1.01 -13.13
C GLN A 53 -9.11 0.19 -13.16
N ALA A 54 -8.59 1.37 -12.87
CA ALA A 54 -9.37 2.61 -12.92
C ALA A 54 -8.43 3.80 -12.96
N ASP A 55 -8.87 4.88 -13.59
CA ASP A 55 -8.12 6.13 -13.65
C ASP A 55 -8.41 6.99 -12.41
N LEU A 56 -8.17 6.40 -11.24
CA LEU A 56 -8.40 7.01 -9.94
C LEU A 56 -7.21 6.71 -9.02
N ALA A 57 -7.07 7.50 -7.97
CA ALA A 57 -6.06 7.26 -6.94
C ALA A 57 -6.64 7.59 -5.57
N SER A 58 -6.35 6.74 -4.59
CA SER A 58 -6.77 6.93 -3.20
C SER A 58 -5.75 7.79 -2.48
N SER A 59 -6.19 8.90 -1.88
CA SER A 59 -5.32 9.78 -1.11
C SER A 59 -6.07 10.38 0.06
N THR A 60 -5.35 10.73 1.12
CA THR A 60 -5.96 11.37 2.29
C THR A 60 -6.49 12.75 1.92
N GLU A 61 -5.85 13.46 1.00
CA GLU A 61 -6.31 14.75 0.50
C GLU A 61 -7.71 14.66 -0.09
N LYS A 62 -8.03 13.53 -0.72
CA LYS A 62 -9.35 13.31 -1.33
C LYS A 62 -10.32 12.60 -0.39
N GLY A 63 -9.93 12.39 0.85
CA GLY A 63 -10.79 11.77 1.85
C GLY A 63 -10.80 10.25 1.85
N ALA A 64 -9.87 9.60 1.15
CA ALA A 64 -9.79 8.15 1.15
C ALA A 64 -9.21 7.63 2.45
N ALA A 65 -9.53 6.38 2.79
CA ALA A 65 -8.92 5.70 3.92
C ALA A 65 -7.43 5.53 3.69
N LEU A 66 -6.66 5.54 4.77
CA LEU A 66 -5.22 5.34 4.72
C LEU A 66 -4.87 3.97 5.31
N ILE A 67 -4.22 3.14 4.51
CA ILE A 67 -3.69 1.87 4.99
C ILE A 67 -2.26 2.10 5.45
N VAL A 68 -1.92 1.60 6.63
CA VAL A 68 -0.63 1.85 7.26
C VAL A 68 0.07 0.52 7.49
N PHE A 69 1.28 0.38 6.93
CA PHE A 69 2.15 -0.76 7.17
C PHE A 69 2.97 -0.53 8.44
N TYR A 70 3.45 -1.60 9.03
CA TYR A 70 4.39 -1.53 10.15
C TYR A 70 5.77 -1.98 9.70
N SER A 71 6.81 -1.29 10.15
CA SER A 71 8.19 -1.67 9.89
C SER A 71 9.04 -1.57 11.15
N GLU A 72 9.85 -2.58 11.39
CA GLU A 72 10.86 -2.54 12.46
C GLU A 72 12.11 -1.77 12.04
N GLN A 73 12.22 -1.43 10.74
CA GLN A 73 13.35 -0.74 10.15
C GLN A 73 12.82 0.38 9.25
N LEU A 74 12.32 1.44 9.85
CA LEU A 74 11.57 2.48 9.14
C LEU A 74 12.37 3.12 8.01
N GLU A 75 13.61 3.52 8.28
CA GLU A 75 14.46 4.14 7.27
C GLU A 75 14.80 3.19 6.13
N ALA A 76 15.02 1.92 6.44
CA ALA A 76 15.30 0.91 5.41
C ALA A 76 14.08 0.69 4.52
N THR A 77 12.88 0.68 5.10
CA THR A 77 11.64 0.54 4.33
C THR A 77 11.44 1.76 3.43
N LEU A 78 11.71 2.96 3.94
CA LEU A 78 11.62 4.17 3.13
C LEU A 78 12.55 4.08 1.92
N ALA A 79 13.78 3.63 2.12
CA ALA A 79 14.73 3.47 1.02
C ALA A 79 14.23 2.46 -0.02
N LYS A 80 13.62 1.35 0.42
CA LYS A 80 13.04 0.37 -0.50
C LYS A 80 11.90 0.95 -1.32
N VAL A 81 11.06 1.77 -0.68
CA VAL A 81 9.96 2.45 -1.38
C VAL A 81 10.51 3.33 -2.50
N GLU A 82 11.51 4.14 -2.22
CA GLU A 82 12.12 5.01 -3.23
C GLU A 82 12.77 4.21 -4.35
N GLN A 83 13.50 3.16 -4.01
CA GLN A 83 14.20 2.33 -5.00
C GLN A 83 13.22 1.60 -5.93
N ALA A 84 12.04 1.28 -5.44
CA ALA A 84 11.03 0.57 -6.21
C ALA A 84 10.13 1.49 -7.04
N GLY A 85 10.37 2.79 -7.02
CA GLY A 85 9.61 3.74 -7.82
C GLY A 85 8.47 4.44 -7.09
N GLY A 86 8.37 4.28 -5.78
CA GLY A 86 7.43 5.06 -4.97
C GLY A 86 7.95 6.47 -4.73
N SER A 87 7.04 7.38 -4.40
CA SER A 87 7.37 8.76 -4.07
C SER A 87 7.06 9.01 -2.60
N ILE A 88 7.97 9.69 -1.89
CA ILE A 88 7.75 10.03 -0.49
C ILE A 88 6.87 11.28 -0.45
N LEU A 89 5.63 11.11 -0.03
CA LEU A 89 4.66 12.20 0.05
C LEU A 89 4.86 13.03 1.31
N ARG A 90 5.11 12.38 2.44
CA ARG A 90 5.45 13.03 3.70
C ARG A 90 6.68 12.35 4.28
N PRO A 91 7.79 13.09 4.48
CA PRO A 91 8.99 12.53 5.12
C PRO A 91 8.70 12.03 6.53
N ILE A 92 9.60 11.24 7.09
CA ILE A 92 9.44 10.69 8.42
C ILE A 92 9.16 11.80 9.43
N TYR A 93 8.10 11.62 10.22
CA TYR A 93 7.74 12.52 11.31
C TYR A 93 7.30 11.72 12.52
N SER A 94 7.39 12.35 13.69
CA SER A 94 7.01 11.72 14.95
C SER A 94 5.54 11.95 15.28
N PHE A 95 4.94 10.96 15.92
CA PHE A 95 3.59 11.06 16.46
C PHE A 95 3.57 10.29 17.80
N PRO A 96 2.50 10.37 18.59
CA PRO A 96 2.51 9.76 19.94
C PRO A 96 2.80 8.27 20.03
N GLY A 97 2.63 7.51 18.95
CA GLY A 97 2.91 6.08 18.93
C GLY A 97 4.27 5.70 18.37
N GLY A 98 5.01 6.65 17.78
CA GLY A 98 6.29 6.36 17.12
C GLY A 98 6.59 7.35 16.02
N ARG A 99 7.07 6.84 14.88
CA ARG A 99 7.38 7.65 13.72
C ARG A 99 6.72 7.03 12.49
N ARG A 100 6.47 7.83 11.46
CA ARG A 100 5.89 7.31 10.23
C ARG A 100 6.21 8.21 9.04
N PHE A 101 6.04 7.67 7.84
CA PHE A 101 6.10 8.44 6.60
C PHE A 101 4.96 8.02 5.70
N HIS A 102 4.63 8.87 4.74
CA HIS A 102 3.62 8.58 3.73
C HIS A 102 4.29 8.49 2.37
N PHE A 103 3.79 7.60 1.52
CA PHE A 103 4.29 7.45 0.16
C PHE A 103 3.14 7.23 -0.79
N THR A 104 3.41 7.47 -2.09
CA THR A 104 2.50 7.05 -3.15
C THR A 104 3.20 5.96 -3.95
N GLU A 105 2.44 4.92 -4.31
CA GLU A 105 2.92 3.84 -5.16
C GLU A 105 2.70 4.23 -6.63
N PRO A 106 3.18 3.44 -7.64
CA PRO A 106 3.16 3.86 -9.04
C PRO A 106 1.81 4.28 -9.61
N SER A 107 0.70 3.75 -9.12
CA SER A 107 -0.63 4.20 -9.56
C SER A 107 -1.12 5.46 -8.83
N GLY A 108 -0.34 5.97 -7.88
CA GLY A 108 -0.66 7.19 -7.16
C GLY A 108 -1.44 7.00 -5.88
N ASN A 109 -1.71 5.77 -5.46
CA ASN A 109 -2.40 5.53 -4.18
C ASN A 109 -1.46 5.85 -3.01
N GLU A 110 -2.02 6.50 -2.00
CA GLU A 110 -1.27 6.89 -0.80
C GLU A 110 -1.35 5.80 0.27
N PHE A 111 -0.20 5.48 0.84
CA PHE A 111 -0.05 4.57 1.97
C PHE A 111 0.90 5.20 2.97
N ALA A 112 0.96 4.63 4.17
CA ALA A 112 1.94 5.05 5.16
C ALA A 112 2.65 3.83 5.74
N VAL A 113 3.81 4.08 6.35
CA VAL A 113 4.54 3.08 7.11
C VAL A 113 4.88 3.71 8.46
N TRP A 114 4.66 2.96 9.54
CA TRP A 114 5.04 3.44 10.87
C TRP A 114 5.99 2.47 11.54
N GLY A 115 6.73 2.97 12.53
CA GLY A 115 7.65 2.17 13.33
C GLY A 115 8.08 2.96 14.56
N ALA A 116 8.88 2.34 15.38
CA ALA A 116 9.38 2.99 16.61
C ALA A 116 10.43 4.06 16.30
#